data_875b89f9407546e23f559fc7fa8c50f2
#
_entry.id   875b89f9407546e23f559fc7fa8c50f2
#
_cell.length_a   1.000
_cell.length_b   1.000
_cell.length_c   1.000
_cell.angle_alpha   90.00
_cell.angle_beta   90.00
_cell.angle_gamma   90.00
#
_symmetry.space_group_name_H-M   'P 1'
#
loop_
_entity.id
_entity.type
_entity.pdbx_description
1 polymer ?
#
loop_
_entity_poly.entity_id
_entity_poly.type
_entity_poly.pdbx_seq_one_letter_code
_entity_poly.pdbx_strand_id
1 'polypeptide(L)'
;MHEQWAKQYGHTFTYTGILGTRRLITLDPKALAYVMNHSAQWQKPELTRNFLADFFGKGVLFAEGEAHKRQNPSFAISHIRELTNVFHEKSQQLRDIWQRNLAEEGASMSVIDVVPWLGQATLDIIGLAGFDYEFNALNADGEKNELNQAFTTITKQGQRFGMFQIAQTFFSPLKLIPTKQSRTIANATAVMDRLGRQFINNKKQAILAEAAARTKGTAGQAYVEKNTLTTRDLLSRLMVANMANDLPENQRLSDEEVMAQIPTFLIAGHETTASATTWCLYALSRDQEIQRKLREELLRLDTDNPSMDELNSLPYLDAVIKETMRLHAAVTGISRVATQDDVIPLSKPLADKKGRWRHEILHLNIDQIFIPILCVNRNEEIWGKNALEFRPERWFNLTDKINGIPGVVPGVLSFIAGPRSCIGYRFALVEFKCLIFTLVRAFEFEMAVDPEQIIKKSNIVTRPYIMTEIEKGPQLPLKLAPYRGV
;
A
#
# COMPACT_ATOMS: atom_id res chain seq x y z
N MET A 1 -4.58 -3.55 21.51
CA MET A 1 -5.78 -2.88 22.09
C MET A 1 -7.07 -3.37 21.44
N HIS A 2 -7.36 -3.14 20.16
CA HIS A 2 -8.62 -3.57 19.52
C HIS A 2 -8.84 -5.10 19.55
N GLU A 3 -7.79 -5.90 19.35
CA GLU A 3 -7.86 -7.36 19.48
C GLU A 3 -8.25 -7.81 20.90
N GLN A 4 -7.69 -7.15 21.93
CA GLN A 4 -8.03 -7.42 23.33
C GLN A 4 -9.49 -7.02 23.63
N TRP A 5 -9.93 -5.88 23.12
CA TRP A 5 -11.32 -5.45 23.26
C TRP A 5 -12.30 -6.40 22.55
N ALA A 6 -11.94 -6.89 21.36
CA ALA A 6 -12.76 -7.87 20.66
C ALA A 6 -12.91 -9.17 21.44
N LYS A 7 -11.86 -9.62 22.14
CA LYS A 7 -11.93 -10.78 23.04
C LYS A 7 -12.82 -10.53 24.27
N GLN A 8 -12.83 -9.29 24.78
CA GLN A 8 -13.57 -8.92 25.99
C GLN A 8 -15.04 -8.57 25.73
N TYR A 9 -15.32 -7.83 24.64
CA TYR A 9 -16.64 -7.25 24.37
C TYR A 9 -17.35 -7.90 23.19
N GLY A 10 -16.71 -8.90 22.56
CA GLY A 10 -17.25 -9.57 21.36
C GLY A 10 -16.88 -8.85 20.06
N HIS A 11 -17.45 -9.32 18.95
CA HIS A 11 -17.06 -8.91 17.60
C HIS A 11 -17.59 -7.55 17.17
N THR A 12 -18.57 -7.01 17.91
CA THR A 12 -19.19 -5.72 17.57
C THR A 12 -19.49 -4.95 18.85
N PHE A 13 -18.86 -3.80 19.00
CA PHE A 13 -19.01 -2.95 20.18
C PHE A 13 -18.77 -1.49 19.84
N THR A 14 -19.22 -0.60 20.73
CA THR A 14 -18.97 0.84 20.61
C THR A 14 -18.03 1.31 21.70
N TYR A 15 -17.23 2.32 21.36
CA TYR A 15 -16.38 3.01 22.34
C TYR A 15 -16.37 4.52 22.06
N THR A 16 -16.00 5.30 23.08
CA THR A 16 -15.87 6.75 22.96
C THR A 16 -14.45 7.09 22.53
N GLY A 17 -14.32 7.73 21.38
CA GLY A 17 -13.05 8.24 20.86
C GLY A 17 -12.73 9.66 21.34
N ILE A 18 -11.78 10.29 20.66
CA ILE A 18 -11.35 11.66 20.95
C ILE A 18 -12.54 12.62 20.79
N LEU A 19 -12.64 13.63 21.66
CA LEU A 19 -13.71 14.63 21.68
C LEU A 19 -15.14 14.05 21.84
N GLY A 20 -15.26 12.89 22.49
CA GLY A 20 -16.57 12.31 22.75
C GLY A 20 -17.22 11.61 21.56
N THR A 21 -16.53 11.47 20.41
CA THR A 21 -17.05 10.79 19.21
C THR A 21 -17.38 9.33 19.52
N ARG A 22 -18.57 8.87 19.16
CA ARG A 22 -18.93 7.46 19.28
C ARG A 22 -18.42 6.68 18.09
N ARG A 23 -17.62 5.66 18.37
CA ARG A 23 -17.06 4.78 17.34
C ARG A 23 -17.58 3.37 17.51
N LEU A 24 -18.08 2.82 16.41
CA LEU A 24 -18.43 1.42 16.29
C LEU A 24 -17.20 0.66 15.75
N ILE A 25 -16.90 -0.47 16.36
CA ILE A 25 -16.02 -1.50 15.79
C ILE A 25 -16.86 -2.72 15.48
N THR A 26 -16.65 -3.30 14.31
CA THR A 26 -17.20 -4.61 14.00
C THR A 26 -16.18 -5.46 13.25
N LEU A 27 -16.15 -6.75 13.59
CA LEU A 27 -15.43 -7.80 12.88
C LEU A 27 -16.41 -8.70 12.13
N ASP A 28 -17.70 -8.40 12.16
CA ASP A 28 -18.74 -9.16 11.48
C ASP A 28 -18.59 -9.04 9.95
N PRO A 29 -18.34 -10.16 9.23
CA PRO A 29 -18.04 -10.11 7.80
C PRO A 29 -19.16 -9.51 6.95
N LYS A 30 -20.44 -9.76 7.34
CA LYS A 30 -21.60 -9.23 6.62
C LYS A 30 -21.71 -7.71 6.80
N ALA A 31 -21.51 -7.23 8.03
CA ALA A 31 -21.48 -5.79 8.31
C ALA A 31 -20.34 -5.09 7.58
N LEU A 32 -19.14 -5.69 7.58
CA LEU A 32 -17.97 -5.16 6.86
C LEU A 32 -18.23 -5.10 5.35
N ALA A 33 -18.76 -6.18 4.77
CA ALA A 33 -19.11 -6.23 3.36
C ALA A 33 -20.16 -5.15 3.00
N TYR A 34 -21.17 -4.98 3.85
CA TYR A 34 -22.19 -3.96 3.65
C TYR A 34 -21.57 -2.56 3.61
N VAL A 35 -20.84 -2.16 4.64
CA VAL A 35 -20.23 -0.83 4.74
C VAL A 35 -19.27 -0.55 3.58
N MET A 36 -18.47 -1.52 3.17
CA MET A 36 -17.50 -1.34 2.09
C MET A 36 -18.12 -1.28 0.71
N ASN A 37 -19.25 -1.97 0.48
CA ASN A 37 -19.95 -1.93 -0.80
C ASN A 37 -20.84 -0.69 -0.96
N HIS A 38 -21.33 -0.10 0.14
CA HIS A 38 -22.15 1.11 0.13
C HIS A 38 -21.32 2.38 0.29
N SER A 39 -20.24 2.50 -0.50
CA SER A 39 -19.25 3.57 -0.39
C SER A 39 -19.79 5.00 -0.66
N ALA A 40 -20.95 5.16 -1.28
CA ALA A 40 -21.60 6.45 -1.44
C ALA A 40 -22.20 6.94 -0.10
N GLN A 41 -22.72 6.02 0.70
CA GLN A 41 -23.30 6.28 2.03
C GLN A 41 -22.22 6.29 3.13
N TRP A 42 -21.19 5.44 2.99
CA TRP A 42 -20.10 5.25 3.96
C TRP A 42 -18.79 5.87 3.45
N GLN A 43 -18.62 7.15 3.72
CA GLN A 43 -17.48 7.94 3.25
C GLN A 43 -16.33 7.99 4.27
N LYS A 44 -15.17 8.47 3.84
CA LYS A 44 -14.07 8.76 4.76
C LYS A 44 -14.42 9.94 5.67
N PRO A 45 -14.08 9.89 6.97
CA PRO A 45 -14.22 11.04 7.86
C PRO A 45 -13.51 12.28 7.31
N GLU A 46 -14.07 13.46 7.50
CA GLU A 46 -13.50 14.71 7.00
C GLU A 46 -12.07 14.94 7.50
N LEU A 47 -11.81 14.68 8.78
CA LEU A 47 -10.46 14.78 9.34
C LEU A 47 -9.47 13.86 8.62
N THR A 48 -9.88 12.63 8.29
CA THR A 48 -9.06 11.69 7.52
C THR A 48 -8.83 12.21 6.10
N ARG A 49 -9.84 12.75 5.44
CA ARG A 49 -9.71 13.33 4.10
C ARG A 49 -8.76 14.53 4.09
N ASN A 50 -8.88 15.43 5.06
CA ASN A 50 -8.00 16.57 5.18
C ASN A 50 -6.54 16.14 5.43
N PHE A 51 -6.32 15.15 6.30
CA PHE A 51 -5.02 14.54 6.49
C PHE A 51 -4.46 13.95 5.19
N LEU A 52 -5.26 13.19 4.45
CA LEU A 52 -4.84 12.62 3.17
C LEU A 52 -4.51 13.72 2.15
N ALA A 53 -5.29 14.81 2.11
CA ALA A 53 -5.01 15.94 1.23
C ALA A 53 -3.70 16.65 1.55
N ASP A 54 -3.39 16.82 2.83
CA ASP A 54 -2.18 17.50 3.29
C ASP A 54 -0.89 16.71 2.94
N PHE A 55 -0.96 15.36 2.87
CA PHE A 55 0.20 14.50 2.64
C PHE A 55 0.26 13.88 1.23
N PHE A 56 -0.90 13.52 0.66
CA PHE A 56 -1.01 12.77 -0.60
C PHE A 56 -1.60 13.61 -1.73
N GLY A 57 -1.95 14.87 -1.46
CA GLY A 57 -2.71 15.68 -2.40
C GLY A 57 -4.18 15.27 -2.49
N LYS A 58 -4.94 15.98 -3.34
CA LYS A 58 -6.39 15.74 -3.55
C LYS A 58 -6.67 14.67 -4.63
N GLY A 59 -5.81 13.65 -4.72
CA GLY A 59 -5.95 12.52 -5.63
C GLY A 59 -7.02 11.52 -5.19
N VAL A 60 -7.01 10.33 -5.78
CA VAL A 60 -8.02 9.27 -5.58
C VAL A 60 -8.19 8.86 -4.12
N LEU A 61 -7.17 8.97 -3.28
CA LEU A 61 -7.27 8.69 -1.84
C LEU A 61 -8.13 9.73 -1.09
N PHE A 62 -8.13 10.98 -1.53
CA PHE A 62 -8.97 12.04 -0.98
C PHE A 62 -10.38 12.01 -1.53
N ALA A 63 -10.54 11.73 -2.83
CA ALA A 63 -11.78 11.84 -3.57
C ALA A 63 -12.90 10.94 -3.04
N GLU A 64 -14.16 11.40 -3.15
CA GLU A 64 -15.37 10.67 -2.81
C GLU A 64 -16.37 10.71 -3.98
N GLY A 65 -17.40 9.85 -3.94
CA GLY A 65 -18.50 9.82 -4.90
C GLY A 65 -18.04 9.72 -6.37
N GLU A 66 -18.58 10.54 -7.23
CA GLU A 66 -18.30 10.55 -8.67
C GLU A 66 -16.86 10.99 -8.98
N ALA A 67 -16.28 11.91 -8.18
CA ALA A 67 -14.89 12.30 -8.33
C ALA A 67 -13.93 11.10 -8.14
N HIS A 68 -14.23 10.23 -7.16
CA HIS A 68 -13.43 9.01 -6.98
C HIS A 68 -13.59 8.04 -8.17
N LYS A 69 -14.81 7.83 -8.66
CA LYS A 69 -15.03 6.95 -9.83
C LYS A 69 -14.22 7.43 -11.03
N ARG A 70 -14.23 8.74 -11.29
CA ARG A 70 -13.49 9.35 -12.38
C ARG A 70 -11.98 9.24 -12.20
N GLN A 71 -11.48 9.44 -10.99
CA GLN A 71 -10.06 9.40 -10.66
C GLN A 71 -9.50 7.99 -10.43
N ASN A 72 -10.34 6.95 -10.40
CA ASN A 72 -9.94 5.58 -10.17
C ASN A 72 -9.51 4.92 -11.48
N PRO A 73 -8.20 4.93 -11.85
CA PRO A 73 -7.73 4.29 -13.06
C PRO A 73 -7.76 2.77 -12.92
N SER A 74 -8.14 2.10 -13.99
CA SER A 74 -8.06 0.63 -14.02
C SER A 74 -6.64 0.19 -14.34
N PHE A 75 -6.01 -0.56 -13.42
CA PHE A 75 -4.77 -1.28 -13.69
C PHE A 75 -5.09 -2.57 -14.46
N ALA A 76 -5.00 -2.52 -15.79
CA ALA A 76 -5.21 -3.70 -16.62
C ALA A 76 -4.11 -4.76 -16.35
N ILE A 77 -4.50 -6.02 -16.29
CA ILE A 77 -3.57 -7.15 -16.07
C ILE A 77 -2.47 -7.19 -17.14
N SER A 78 -2.81 -6.92 -18.40
CA SER A 78 -1.85 -6.85 -19.52
C SER A 78 -0.74 -5.83 -19.26
N HIS A 79 -1.11 -4.69 -18.67
CA HIS A 79 -0.15 -3.64 -18.34
C HIS A 79 0.81 -4.06 -17.22
N ILE A 80 0.28 -4.67 -16.15
CA ILE A 80 1.13 -5.16 -15.05
C ILE A 80 2.10 -6.24 -15.56
N ARG A 81 1.66 -7.07 -16.52
CA ARG A 81 2.52 -8.07 -17.18
C ARG A 81 3.72 -7.42 -17.87
N GLU A 82 3.53 -6.28 -18.55
CA GLU A 82 4.62 -5.52 -19.19
C GLU A 82 5.56 -4.89 -18.15
N LEU A 83 5.02 -4.43 -17.01
CA LEU A 83 5.79 -3.83 -15.92
C LEU A 83 6.61 -4.83 -15.10
N THR A 84 6.32 -6.14 -15.21
CA THR A 84 7.03 -7.18 -14.46
C THR A 84 8.55 -7.15 -14.70
N ASN A 85 8.99 -6.76 -15.90
CA ASN A 85 10.42 -6.59 -16.21
C ASN A 85 11.08 -5.49 -15.36
N VAL A 86 10.38 -4.36 -15.13
CA VAL A 86 10.87 -3.28 -14.27
C VAL A 86 11.00 -3.76 -12.82
N PHE A 87 10.06 -4.58 -12.36
CA PHE A 87 10.11 -5.14 -11.01
C PHE A 87 11.32 -6.04 -10.82
N HIS A 88 11.61 -6.90 -11.80
CA HIS A 88 12.80 -7.76 -11.78
C HIS A 88 14.08 -6.95 -11.85
N GLU A 89 14.18 -6.00 -12.76
CA GLU A 89 15.36 -5.15 -12.92
C GLU A 89 15.77 -4.49 -11.60
N LYS A 90 14.82 -3.85 -10.90
CA LYS A 90 15.12 -3.16 -9.64
C LYS A 90 15.35 -4.13 -8.47
N SER A 91 14.67 -5.27 -8.46
CA SER A 91 14.93 -6.34 -7.48
C SER A 91 16.34 -6.92 -7.64
N GLN A 92 16.79 -7.13 -8.87
CA GLN A 92 18.14 -7.61 -9.18
C GLN A 92 19.20 -6.55 -8.87
N GLN A 93 18.93 -5.28 -9.18
CA GLN A 93 19.81 -4.18 -8.81
C GLN A 93 20.02 -4.15 -7.28
N LEU A 94 18.97 -4.33 -6.49
CA LEU A 94 19.07 -4.43 -5.02
C LEU A 94 19.91 -5.64 -4.59
N ARG A 95 19.64 -6.82 -5.18
CA ARG A 95 20.44 -8.05 -4.95
C ARG A 95 21.92 -7.81 -5.21
N ASP A 96 22.24 -7.24 -6.36
CA ASP A 96 23.63 -7.04 -6.81
C ASP A 96 24.37 -6.04 -5.91
N ILE A 97 23.69 -5.01 -5.41
CA ILE A 97 24.24 -4.10 -4.41
C ILE A 97 24.57 -4.85 -3.11
N TRP A 98 23.66 -5.66 -2.60
CA TRP A 98 23.89 -6.41 -1.37
C TRP A 98 25.00 -7.45 -1.53
N GLN A 99 25.08 -8.12 -2.70
CA GLN A 99 26.17 -9.05 -3.01
C GLN A 99 27.54 -8.34 -3.04
N ARG A 100 27.59 -7.15 -3.64
CA ARG A 100 28.80 -6.32 -3.72
C ARG A 100 29.25 -5.89 -2.31
N ASN A 101 28.33 -5.39 -1.49
CA ASN A 101 28.65 -4.98 -0.12
C ASN A 101 29.23 -6.15 0.70
N LEU A 102 28.64 -7.34 0.57
CA LEU A 102 29.18 -8.55 1.23
C LEU A 102 30.58 -8.91 0.73
N ALA A 103 30.83 -8.78 -0.58
CA ALA A 103 32.12 -9.08 -1.17
C ALA A 103 33.20 -8.06 -0.75
N GLU A 104 32.85 -6.78 -0.68
CA GLU A 104 33.75 -5.69 -0.24
C GLU A 104 34.13 -5.83 1.25
N GLU A 105 33.20 -6.27 2.08
CA GLU A 105 33.47 -6.57 3.50
C GLU A 105 34.30 -7.85 3.68
N GLY A 106 34.46 -8.66 2.64
CA GLY A 106 35.14 -9.99 2.71
C GLY A 106 34.42 -10.96 3.66
N ALA A 107 33.17 -10.69 3.98
CA ALA A 107 32.40 -11.38 5.00
C ALA A 107 31.55 -12.51 4.40
N SER A 108 31.51 -13.65 5.09
CA SER A 108 30.56 -14.72 4.76
C SER A 108 29.12 -14.36 5.16
N MET A 109 28.95 -13.37 6.05
CA MET A 109 27.68 -12.88 6.57
C MET A 109 27.86 -11.41 7.01
N SER A 110 26.91 -10.55 6.71
CA SER A 110 26.86 -9.16 7.15
C SER A 110 25.52 -8.81 7.76
N VAL A 111 25.44 -7.71 8.53
CA VAL A 111 24.19 -7.20 9.09
C VAL A 111 23.72 -6.01 8.27
N ILE A 112 22.56 -6.12 7.67
CA ILE A 112 21.96 -5.07 6.83
C ILE A 112 20.61 -4.65 7.43
N ASP A 113 20.38 -3.34 7.59
CA ASP A 113 19.03 -2.81 7.82
C ASP A 113 18.27 -2.81 6.49
N VAL A 114 17.32 -3.73 6.35
CA VAL A 114 16.58 -3.92 5.09
C VAL A 114 15.53 -2.83 4.83
N VAL A 115 15.10 -2.07 5.85
CA VAL A 115 14.01 -1.08 5.71
C VAL A 115 14.34 0.03 4.71
N PRO A 116 15.48 0.74 4.81
CA PRO A 116 15.79 1.79 3.84
C PRO A 116 15.99 1.25 2.43
N TRP A 117 16.65 0.09 2.27
CA TRP A 117 16.90 -0.51 0.97
C TRP A 117 15.63 -0.92 0.23
N LEU A 118 14.69 -1.54 0.92
CA LEU A 118 13.39 -1.89 0.34
C LEU A 118 12.58 -0.65 -0.01
N GLY A 119 12.66 0.41 0.81
CA GLY A 119 12.07 1.71 0.48
C GLY A 119 12.66 2.32 -0.79
N GLN A 120 13.99 2.27 -0.97
CA GLN A 120 14.66 2.77 -2.18
C GLN A 120 14.27 1.95 -3.42
N ALA A 121 14.28 0.61 -3.32
CA ALA A 121 13.92 -0.25 -4.43
C ALA A 121 12.49 -0.03 -4.91
N THR A 122 11.53 0.01 -3.99
CA THR A 122 10.11 0.25 -4.33
C THR A 122 9.84 1.67 -4.83
N LEU A 123 10.64 2.67 -4.40
CA LEU A 123 10.58 4.02 -4.96
C LEU A 123 11.07 4.05 -6.41
N ASP A 124 12.17 3.37 -6.72
CA ASP A 124 12.67 3.25 -8.09
C ASP A 124 11.69 2.49 -8.99
N ILE A 125 11.05 1.42 -8.45
CA ILE A 125 10.01 0.67 -9.15
C ILE A 125 8.82 1.55 -9.51
N ILE A 126 8.22 2.23 -8.53
CA ILE A 126 7.05 3.08 -8.81
C ILE A 126 7.40 4.29 -9.66
N GLY A 127 8.63 4.79 -9.57
CA GLY A 127 9.15 5.84 -10.43
C GLY A 127 9.11 5.46 -11.90
N LEU A 128 9.71 4.33 -12.24
CA LEU A 128 9.73 3.82 -13.61
C LEU A 128 8.36 3.34 -14.08
N ALA A 129 7.74 2.46 -13.32
CA ALA A 129 6.45 1.85 -13.70
C ALA A 129 5.29 2.83 -13.69
N GLY A 130 5.29 3.79 -12.77
CA GLY A 130 4.22 4.77 -12.60
C GLY A 130 4.38 6.02 -13.46
N PHE A 131 5.61 6.48 -13.68
CA PHE A 131 5.88 7.82 -14.23
C PHE A 131 6.92 7.85 -15.34
N ASP A 132 7.55 6.69 -15.64
CA ASP A 132 8.69 6.60 -16.57
C ASP A 132 9.82 7.57 -16.12
N TYR A 133 10.09 7.55 -14.80
CA TYR A 133 11.04 8.44 -14.15
C TYR A 133 12.01 7.66 -13.26
N GLU A 134 13.31 7.89 -13.46
CA GLU A 134 14.37 7.28 -12.68
C GLU A 134 14.68 8.11 -11.43
N PHE A 135 14.27 7.62 -10.26
CA PHE A 135 14.67 8.23 -8.98
C PHE A 135 16.13 7.95 -8.65
N ASN A 136 16.66 6.82 -9.12
CA ASN A 136 18.00 6.32 -8.80
C ASN A 136 18.25 6.24 -7.28
N ALA A 137 17.22 5.88 -6.52
CA ALA A 137 17.27 5.85 -5.07
C ALA A 137 18.20 4.75 -4.53
N LEU A 138 18.36 3.65 -5.30
CA LEU A 138 19.30 2.56 -4.98
C LEU A 138 20.76 2.93 -5.22
N ASN A 139 21.07 3.95 -6.01
CA ASN A 139 22.46 4.34 -6.31
C ASN A 139 23.01 5.23 -5.20
N ALA A 140 23.97 4.72 -4.42
CA ALA A 140 24.60 5.44 -3.33
C ALA A 140 25.35 6.71 -3.77
N ASP A 141 25.93 6.71 -4.98
CA ASP A 141 26.73 7.77 -5.56
C ASP A 141 25.94 8.70 -6.51
N GLY A 142 24.63 8.46 -6.65
CA GLY A 142 23.77 9.26 -7.54
C GLY A 142 23.69 10.71 -7.10
N GLU A 143 23.72 11.66 -8.06
CA GLU A 143 23.32 13.04 -7.82
C GLU A 143 22.02 13.05 -7.02
N LYS A 144 21.98 13.81 -5.94
CA LYS A 144 20.83 13.87 -5.04
C LYS A 144 19.60 14.33 -5.82
N ASN A 145 18.84 13.37 -6.34
CA ASN A 145 17.63 13.63 -7.11
C ASN A 145 16.70 14.54 -6.29
N GLU A 146 16.40 15.73 -6.82
CA GLU A 146 15.62 16.77 -6.14
C GLU A 146 14.23 16.26 -5.73
N LEU A 147 13.60 15.45 -6.59
CA LEU A 147 12.30 14.85 -6.31
C LEU A 147 12.39 13.82 -5.18
N ASN A 148 13.43 12.99 -5.16
CA ASN A 148 13.69 12.04 -4.08
C ASN A 148 13.91 12.75 -2.74
N GLN A 149 14.66 13.86 -2.73
CA GLN A 149 14.87 14.66 -1.51
C GLN A 149 13.56 15.27 -1.01
N ALA A 150 12.78 15.88 -1.92
CA ALA A 150 11.48 16.44 -1.58
C ALA A 150 10.54 15.38 -1.03
N PHE A 151 10.44 14.24 -1.70
CA PHE A 151 9.64 13.10 -1.30
C PHE A 151 10.04 12.54 0.08
N THR A 152 11.32 12.29 0.28
CA THR A 152 11.87 11.80 1.56
C THR A 152 11.60 12.80 2.69
N THR A 153 11.70 14.11 2.38
CA THR A 153 11.40 15.17 3.35
C THR A 153 9.95 15.15 3.79
N ILE A 154 8.99 15.07 2.84
CA ILE A 154 7.56 14.99 3.14
C ILE A 154 7.26 13.75 3.98
N THR A 155 7.78 12.59 3.57
CA THR A 155 7.54 11.32 4.26
C THR A 155 8.09 11.32 5.69
N LYS A 156 9.34 11.79 5.90
CA LYS A 156 9.95 11.89 7.23
C LYS A 156 9.24 12.89 8.14
N GLN A 157 8.87 14.06 7.60
CA GLN A 157 8.17 15.08 8.38
C GLN A 157 6.73 14.67 8.68
N GLY A 158 6.05 14.01 7.74
CA GLY A 158 4.70 13.50 7.92
C GLY A 158 4.57 12.41 9.00
N GLN A 159 5.67 11.77 9.39
CA GLN A 159 5.70 10.78 10.48
C GLN A 159 5.84 11.41 11.86
N ARG A 160 6.21 12.68 11.96
CA ARG A 160 6.40 13.38 13.24
C ARG A 160 5.16 14.19 13.60
N PHE A 161 4.23 13.56 14.33
CA PHE A 161 3.06 14.25 14.88
C PHE A 161 3.38 14.80 16.26
N GLY A 162 3.55 16.11 16.35
CA GLY A 162 3.61 16.81 17.64
C GLY A 162 2.20 17.17 18.14
N MET A 163 2.08 17.49 19.45
CA MET A 163 0.82 17.93 20.06
C MET A 163 0.21 19.15 19.35
N PHE A 164 1.05 20.07 18.85
CA PHE A 164 0.59 21.27 18.16
C PHE A 164 -0.05 20.94 16.80
N GLN A 165 0.51 19.98 16.03
CA GLN A 165 -0.08 19.52 14.78
C GLN A 165 -1.43 18.84 15.00
N ILE A 166 -1.54 18.09 16.09
CA ILE A 166 -2.84 17.51 16.50
C ILE A 166 -3.84 18.64 16.77
N ALA A 167 -3.45 19.68 17.52
CA ALA A 167 -4.31 20.83 17.77
C ALA A 167 -4.70 21.57 16.47
N GLN A 168 -3.78 21.74 15.50
CA GLN A 168 -4.06 22.32 14.20
C GLN A 168 -5.08 21.51 13.38
N THR A 169 -5.14 20.19 13.60
CA THR A 169 -6.13 19.32 12.93
C THR A 169 -7.56 19.61 13.39
N PHE A 170 -7.73 19.95 14.68
CA PHE A 170 -9.03 20.23 15.26
C PHE A 170 -9.43 21.72 15.25
N PHE A 171 -8.45 22.63 15.23
CA PHE A 171 -8.67 24.08 15.29
C PHE A 171 -8.08 24.73 14.03
N SER A 172 -8.92 24.89 13.00
CA SER A 172 -8.51 25.47 11.70
C SER A 172 -7.76 26.81 11.79
N PRO A 173 -8.08 27.76 12.72
CA PRO A 173 -7.30 28.99 12.87
C PRO A 173 -5.82 28.78 13.24
N LEU A 174 -5.49 27.69 13.92
CA LEU A 174 -4.09 27.36 14.25
C LEU A 174 -3.25 26.97 13.01
N LYS A 175 -3.90 26.59 11.90
CA LYS A 175 -3.21 26.33 10.63
C LYS A 175 -2.56 27.58 10.04
N LEU A 176 -3.00 28.77 10.42
CA LEU A 176 -2.42 30.05 10.00
C LEU A 176 -1.04 30.32 10.64
N ILE A 177 -0.70 29.59 11.71
CA ILE A 177 0.59 29.74 12.40
C ILE A 177 1.62 28.82 11.70
N PRO A 178 2.59 29.36 10.95
CA PRO A 178 3.56 28.54 10.23
C PRO A 178 4.58 27.94 11.22
N THR A 179 4.69 26.63 11.25
CA THR A 179 5.73 25.91 11.99
C THR A 179 6.96 25.68 11.10
N LYS A 180 8.12 25.39 11.70
CA LYS A 180 9.30 24.98 10.94
C LYS A 180 8.99 23.75 10.07
N GLN A 181 8.23 22.80 10.60
CA GLN A 181 7.81 21.60 9.89
C GLN A 181 6.89 21.94 8.70
N SER A 182 5.87 22.79 8.89
CA SER A 182 4.95 23.17 7.81
C SER A 182 5.67 23.91 6.67
N ARG A 183 6.65 24.76 6.99
CA ARG A 183 7.49 25.42 5.97
C ARG A 183 8.35 24.41 5.20
N THR A 184 8.94 23.45 5.89
CA THR A 184 9.76 22.40 5.26
C THR A 184 8.90 21.55 4.32
N ILE A 185 7.70 21.14 4.76
CA ILE A 185 6.75 20.41 3.91
C ILE A 185 6.31 21.26 2.71
N ALA A 186 5.96 22.53 2.92
CA ALA A 186 5.54 23.43 1.85
C ALA A 186 6.62 23.58 0.76
N ASN A 187 7.89 23.75 1.15
CA ASN A 187 9.00 23.82 0.21
C ASN A 187 9.16 22.51 -0.59
N ALA A 188 9.09 21.37 0.08
CA ALA A 188 9.17 20.08 -0.59
C ALA A 188 7.97 19.83 -1.54
N THR A 189 6.76 20.25 -1.14
CA THR A 189 5.56 20.17 -1.99
C THR A 189 5.72 21.08 -3.22
N ALA A 190 6.27 22.29 -3.06
CA ALA A 190 6.51 23.19 -4.20
C ALA A 190 7.48 22.57 -5.24
N VAL A 191 8.50 21.84 -4.79
CA VAL A 191 9.39 21.08 -5.69
C VAL A 191 8.61 19.98 -6.41
N MET A 192 7.81 19.21 -5.71
CA MET A 192 6.98 18.15 -6.31
C MET A 192 5.99 18.73 -7.33
N ASP A 193 5.34 19.84 -7.03
CA ASP A 193 4.40 20.51 -7.94
C ASP A 193 5.11 21.00 -9.21
N ARG A 194 6.29 21.61 -9.07
CA ARG A 194 7.07 22.08 -10.21
C ARG A 194 7.47 20.93 -11.13
N LEU A 195 8.05 19.87 -10.57
CA LEU A 195 8.49 18.70 -11.34
C LEU A 195 7.30 17.92 -11.90
N GLY A 196 6.21 17.77 -11.14
CA GLY A 196 4.99 17.16 -11.61
C GLY A 196 4.38 17.88 -12.81
N ARG A 197 4.35 19.22 -12.82
CA ARG A 197 3.93 20.00 -13.99
C ARG A 197 4.84 19.78 -15.21
N GLN A 198 6.15 19.65 -14.99
CA GLN A 198 7.08 19.32 -16.08
C GLN A 198 6.79 17.91 -16.64
N PHE A 199 6.54 16.90 -15.78
CA PHE A 199 6.16 15.57 -16.24
C PHE A 199 4.89 15.57 -17.07
N ILE A 200 3.83 16.23 -16.59
CA ILE A 200 2.57 16.33 -17.32
C ILE A 200 2.78 17.00 -18.68
N ASN A 201 3.50 18.12 -18.73
CA ASN A 201 3.75 18.83 -19.98
C ASN A 201 4.56 17.97 -20.96
N ASN A 202 5.63 17.31 -20.49
CA ASN A 202 6.44 16.44 -21.34
C ASN A 202 5.62 15.26 -21.89
N LYS A 203 4.81 14.62 -21.02
CA LYS A 203 3.93 13.51 -21.44
C LYS A 203 2.83 13.96 -22.40
N LYS A 204 2.23 15.15 -22.19
CA LYS A 204 1.27 15.74 -23.16
C LYS A 204 1.90 15.91 -24.53
N GLN A 205 3.09 16.49 -24.58
CA GLN A 205 3.79 16.69 -25.84
C GLN A 205 4.12 15.37 -26.53
N ALA A 206 4.58 14.36 -25.78
CA ALA A 206 4.88 13.03 -26.32
C ALA A 206 3.61 12.35 -26.89
N ILE A 207 2.49 12.39 -26.14
CA ILE A 207 1.20 11.83 -26.59
C ILE A 207 0.70 12.53 -27.86
N LEU A 208 0.77 13.85 -27.92
CA LEU A 208 0.35 14.62 -29.09
C LEU A 208 1.25 14.37 -30.31
N ALA A 209 2.57 14.23 -30.10
CA ALA A 209 3.51 13.88 -31.16
C ALA A 209 3.26 12.49 -31.72
N GLU A 210 2.97 11.51 -30.86
CA GLU A 210 2.61 10.13 -31.28
C GLU A 210 1.28 10.11 -32.05
N ALA A 211 0.26 10.83 -31.56
CA ALA A 211 -1.03 10.96 -32.24
C ALA A 211 -0.87 11.62 -33.60
N ALA A 212 -0.08 12.71 -33.71
CA ALA A 212 0.22 13.39 -34.98
C ALA A 212 0.99 12.53 -36.00
N ALA A 213 1.93 11.70 -35.49
CA ALA A 213 2.68 10.77 -36.36
C ALA A 213 1.78 9.69 -36.98
N ARG A 214 0.73 9.28 -36.27
CA ARG A 214 -0.26 8.29 -36.80
C ARG A 214 -1.26 8.88 -37.76
N THR A 215 -1.56 10.18 -37.63
CA THR A 215 -2.51 10.88 -38.52
C THR A 215 -1.85 11.48 -39.80
N LYS A 216 -0.55 11.24 -40.02
CA LYS A 216 0.13 11.61 -41.29
C LYS A 216 -0.52 10.91 -42.48
N GLY A 217 -1.54 11.53 -43.07
CA GLY A 217 -2.30 11.04 -44.23
C GLY A 217 -3.74 11.56 -44.31
N THR A 218 -4.29 12.08 -43.22
CA THR A 218 -5.59 12.72 -43.20
C THR A 218 -5.46 14.16 -42.68
N ALA A 219 -5.92 15.13 -43.43
CA ALA A 219 -5.92 16.54 -43.03
C ALA A 219 -6.90 16.73 -41.83
N GLY A 220 -6.39 16.60 -40.61
CA GLY A 220 -7.16 16.73 -39.37
C GLY A 220 -6.28 16.96 -38.14
N GLN A 221 -6.87 17.55 -37.11
CA GLN A 221 -6.23 17.69 -35.78
C GLN A 221 -5.82 16.31 -35.22
N ALA A 222 -4.70 16.27 -34.50
CA ALA A 222 -4.24 15.06 -33.82
C ALA A 222 -5.36 14.51 -32.92
N TYR A 223 -5.86 13.31 -33.25
CA TYR A 223 -6.96 12.66 -32.55
C TYR A 223 -6.40 11.64 -31.56
N VAL A 224 -6.68 11.84 -30.27
CA VAL A 224 -6.24 10.94 -29.19
C VAL A 224 -7.41 10.01 -28.84
N GLU A 225 -7.25 8.72 -29.09
CA GLU A 225 -8.20 7.69 -28.64
C GLU A 225 -7.63 6.94 -27.44
N LYS A 226 -8.52 6.58 -26.50
CA LYS A 226 -8.16 5.91 -25.23
C LYS A 226 -7.36 4.61 -25.41
N ASN A 227 -7.55 3.88 -26.50
CA ASN A 227 -6.98 2.54 -26.71
C ASN A 227 -5.85 2.49 -27.77
N THR A 228 -5.47 3.60 -28.37
CA THR A 228 -4.58 3.62 -29.55
C THR A 228 -3.11 3.87 -29.23
N LEU A 229 -2.77 4.34 -28.04
CA LEU A 229 -1.40 4.74 -27.71
C LEU A 229 -0.67 3.63 -26.96
N THR A 230 0.59 3.39 -27.32
CA THR A 230 1.49 2.40 -26.69
C THR A 230 2.12 2.92 -25.40
N THR A 231 1.32 3.58 -24.55
CA THR A 231 1.82 4.13 -23.29
C THR A 231 2.03 3.04 -22.25
N ARG A 232 3.25 2.96 -21.70
CA ARG A 232 3.66 1.89 -20.77
C ARG A 232 3.54 2.28 -19.29
N ASP A 233 3.56 3.56 -18.94
CA ASP A 233 3.47 4.02 -17.57
C ASP A 233 2.05 4.48 -17.17
N LEU A 234 1.78 4.50 -15.86
CA LEU A 234 0.48 4.85 -15.31
C LEU A 234 0.08 6.29 -15.59
N LEU A 235 1.02 7.25 -15.45
CA LEU A 235 0.74 8.66 -15.69
C LEU A 235 0.33 8.90 -17.14
N SER A 236 1.05 8.31 -18.10
CA SER A 236 0.70 8.39 -19.52
C SER A 236 -0.70 7.87 -19.79
N ARG A 237 -1.12 6.77 -19.16
CA ARG A 237 -2.51 6.25 -19.28
C ARG A 237 -3.56 7.20 -18.70
N LEU A 238 -3.27 7.83 -17.57
CA LEU A 238 -4.14 8.87 -17.02
C LEU A 238 -4.23 10.08 -17.96
N MET A 239 -3.10 10.47 -18.54
CA MET A 239 -3.05 11.57 -19.51
C MET A 239 -3.83 11.25 -20.80
N VAL A 240 -3.69 10.03 -21.34
CA VAL A 240 -4.49 9.59 -22.47
C VAL A 240 -5.98 9.63 -22.14
N ALA A 241 -6.38 9.12 -20.97
CA ALA A 241 -7.77 9.19 -20.52
C ALA A 241 -8.27 10.63 -20.33
N ASN A 242 -7.39 11.56 -19.95
CA ASN A 242 -7.72 12.99 -19.85
C ASN A 242 -7.88 13.65 -21.26
N MET A 243 -7.01 13.28 -22.20
CA MET A 243 -6.94 13.88 -23.54
C MET A 243 -7.85 13.19 -24.57
N ALA A 244 -8.42 12.03 -24.23
CA ALA A 244 -9.20 11.21 -25.15
C ALA A 244 -10.47 11.94 -25.65
N ASN A 245 -10.58 12.10 -26.97
CA ASN A 245 -11.69 12.79 -27.60
C ASN A 245 -12.98 11.99 -27.61
N ASP A 246 -12.88 10.66 -27.43
CA ASP A 246 -13.99 9.70 -27.33
C ASP A 246 -14.64 9.66 -25.93
N LEU A 247 -14.08 10.34 -24.94
CA LEU A 247 -14.67 10.46 -23.60
C LEU A 247 -15.50 11.73 -23.44
N PRO A 248 -16.70 11.65 -22.84
CA PRO A 248 -17.46 12.82 -22.44
C PRO A 248 -16.65 13.73 -21.52
N GLU A 249 -16.80 15.05 -21.63
CA GLU A 249 -16.03 16.03 -20.88
C GLU A 249 -16.15 15.84 -19.35
N ASN A 250 -17.33 15.47 -18.87
CA ASN A 250 -17.59 15.19 -17.45
C ASN A 250 -16.93 13.91 -16.92
N GLN A 251 -16.34 13.07 -17.79
CA GLN A 251 -15.60 11.87 -17.44
C GLN A 251 -14.09 12.05 -17.56
N ARG A 252 -13.63 13.17 -18.09
CA ARG A 252 -12.21 13.49 -18.19
C ARG A 252 -11.69 14.03 -16.85
N LEU A 253 -10.41 13.79 -16.58
CA LEU A 253 -9.70 14.41 -15.46
C LEU A 253 -9.22 15.80 -15.86
N SER A 254 -9.23 16.75 -14.93
CA SER A 254 -8.49 17.99 -15.12
C SER A 254 -6.99 17.78 -14.93
N ASP A 255 -6.16 18.74 -15.40
CA ASP A 255 -4.72 18.69 -15.17
C ASP A 255 -4.39 18.72 -13.68
N GLU A 256 -5.16 19.45 -12.87
CA GLU A 256 -5.03 19.49 -11.41
C GLU A 256 -5.36 18.14 -10.78
N GLU A 257 -6.39 17.45 -11.29
CA GLU A 257 -6.73 16.10 -10.84
C GLU A 257 -5.63 15.09 -11.19
N VAL A 258 -5.02 15.20 -12.37
CA VAL A 258 -3.88 14.36 -12.76
C VAL A 258 -2.65 14.69 -11.89
N MET A 259 -2.35 15.99 -11.68
CA MET A 259 -1.28 16.43 -10.76
C MET A 259 -1.43 15.83 -9.37
N ALA A 260 -2.65 15.82 -8.84
CA ALA A 260 -2.93 15.28 -7.50
C ALA A 260 -2.73 13.76 -7.40
N GLN A 261 -2.71 13.03 -8.54
CA GLN A 261 -2.40 11.58 -8.51
C GLN A 261 -0.91 11.30 -8.28
N ILE A 262 -0.02 12.19 -8.70
CA ILE A 262 1.44 11.96 -8.64
C ILE A 262 1.89 11.67 -7.20
N PRO A 263 1.71 12.56 -6.21
CA PRO A 263 2.11 12.26 -4.84
C PRO A 263 1.33 11.08 -4.25
N THR A 264 0.05 10.92 -4.62
CA THR A 264 -0.77 9.80 -4.18
C THR A 264 -0.16 8.47 -4.58
N PHE A 265 0.18 8.27 -5.86
CA PHE A 265 0.73 7.00 -6.35
C PHE A 265 2.16 6.76 -5.89
N LEU A 266 2.98 7.81 -5.82
CA LEU A 266 4.34 7.69 -5.29
C LEU A 266 4.32 7.16 -3.86
N ILE A 267 3.55 7.79 -2.96
CA ILE A 267 3.53 7.40 -1.55
C ILE A 267 2.84 6.05 -1.36
N ALA A 268 1.66 5.86 -2.00
CA ALA A 268 0.90 4.62 -1.84
C ALA A 268 1.63 3.42 -2.45
N GLY A 269 2.30 3.59 -3.59
CA GLY A 269 2.98 2.51 -4.31
C GLY A 269 4.24 2.03 -3.60
N HIS A 270 5.10 2.94 -3.12
CA HIS A 270 6.38 2.51 -2.56
C HIS A 270 6.29 2.07 -1.08
N GLU A 271 5.67 2.88 -0.22
CA GLU A 271 5.67 2.66 1.23
C GLU A 271 4.98 1.36 1.65
N THR A 272 3.89 1.00 0.98
CA THR A 272 3.11 -0.18 1.35
C THR A 272 3.78 -1.47 0.93
N THR A 273 4.36 -1.55 -0.27
CA THR A 273 5.08 -2.73 -0.74
C THR A 273 6.41 -2.90 0.00
N ALA A 274 7.16 -1.81 0.25
CA ALA A 274 8.36 -1.85 1.10
C ALA A 274 8.05 -2.42 2.49
N SER A 275 6.97 -1.95 3.12
CA SER A 275 6.53 -2.46 4.43
C SER A 275 6.16 -3.95 4.37
N ALA A 276 5.39 -4.37 3.35
CA ALA A 276 4.99 -5.77 3.20
C ALA A 276 6.21 -6.69 2.99
N THR A 277 7.16 -6.29 2.13
CA THR A 277 8.40 -7.04 1.88
C THR A 277 9.27 -7.10 3.14
N THR A 278 9.39 -6.00 3.88
CA THR A 278 10.09 -5.95 5.17
C THR A 278 9.53 -6.98 6.16
N TRP A 279 8.20 -7.01 6.32
CA TRP A 279 7.56 -7.95 7.24
C TRP A 279 7.61 -9.40 6.75
N CYS A 280 7.68 -9.63 5.44
CA CYS A 280 7.93 -10.95 4.89
C CYS A 280 9.34 -11.44 5.25
N LEU A 281 10.37 -10.63 5.03
CA LEU A 281 11.73 -10.97 5.41
C LEU A 281 11.87 -11.18 6.93
N TYR A 282 11.18 -10.36 7.75
CA TYR A 282 11.09 -10.60 9.20
C TYR A 282 10.51 -11.98 9.53
N ALA A 283 9.42 -12.37 8.89
CA ALA A 283 8.80 -13.67 9.14
C ALA A 283 9.69 -14.83 8.69
N LEU A 284 10.32 -14.70 7.51
CA LEU A 284 11.23 -15.71 6.95
C LEU A 284 12.52 -15.84 7.75
N SER A 285 13.05 -14.72 8.30
CA SER A 285 14.28 -14.76 9.13
C SER A 285 14.06 -15.44 10.49
N ARG A 286 12.82 -15.57 10.94
CA ARG A 286 12.45 -16.24 12.19
C ARG A 286 12.16 -17.73 12.01
N ASP A 287 11.89 -18.17 10.80
CA ASP A 287 11.55 -19.56 10.50
C ASP A 287 12.35 -20.04 9.28
N GLN A 288 13.49 -20.68 9.57
CA GLN A 288 14.41 -21.14 8.54
C GLN A 288 13.81 -22.28 7.70
N GLU A 289 12.86 -23.06 8.26
CA GLU A 289 12.21 -24.14 7.53
C GLU A 289 11.24 -23.58 6.46
N ILE A 290 10.47 -22.54 6.80
CA ILE A 290 9.60 -21.87 5.84
C ILE A 290 10.47 -21.18 4.76
N GLN A 291 11.57 -20.56 5.16
CA GLN A 291 12.48 -19.92 4.22
C GLN A 291 13.11 -20.94 3.25
N ARG A 292 13.54 -22.10 3.76
CA ARG A 292 14.09 -23.19 2.96
C ARG A 292 13.05 -23.75 1.96
N LYS A 293 11.84 -24.06 2.42
CA LYS A 293 10.76 -24.56 1.55
C LYS A 293 10.43 -23.57 0.43
N LEU A 294 10.36 -22.27 0.77
CA LEU A 294 10.14 -21.23 -0.21
C LEU A 294 11.25 -21.24 -1.25
N ARG A 295 12.52 -21.21 -0.82
CA ARG A 295 13.67 -21.21 -1.71
C ARG A 295 13.69 -22.42 -2.65
N GLU A 296 13.39 -23.61 -2.14
CA GLU A 296 13.31 -24.82 -2.96
C GLU A 296 12.24 -24.71 -4.07
N GLU A 297 11.10 -24.07 -3.79
CA GLU A 297 10.12 -23.81 -4.84
C GLU A 297 10.64 -22.80 -5.86
N LEU A 298 11.24 -21.68 -5.39
CA LEU A 298 11.73 -20.62 -6.26
C LEU A 298 12.86 -21.10 -7.18
N LEU A 299 13.72 -22.00 -6.71
CA LEU A 299 14.84 -22.57 -7.49
C LEU A 299 14.40 -23.56 -8.58
N ARG A 300 13.12 -23.99 -8.61
CA ARG A 300 12.58 -24.82 -9.67
C ARG A 300 12.42 -24.06 -10.99
N LEU A 301 12.34 -22.74 -10.93
CA LEU A 301 12.35 -21.91 -12.14
C LEU A 301 13.79 -21.62 -12.56
N ASP A 302 14.15 -22.11 -13.75
CA ASP A 302 15.48 -21.91 -14.33
C ASP A 302 15.58 -20.55 -15.04
N THR A 303 15.18 -19.48 -14.34
CA THR A 303 15.26 -18.11 -14.85
C THR A 303 15.33 -17.11 -13.70
N ASP A 304 16.05 -16.02 -13.90
CA ASP A 304 16.07 -14.89 -12.97
C ASP A 304 14.96 -13.86 -13.26
N ASN A 305 14.27 -14.00 -14.40
CA ASN A 305 13.22 -13.10 -14.85
C ASN A 305 11.93 -13.88 -15.18
N PRO A 306 11.29 -14.55 -14.21
CA PRO A 306 10.04 -15.24 -14.47
C PRO A 306 8.95 -14.24 -14.87
N SER A 307 8.12 -14.64 -15.81
CA SER A 307 6.93 -13.89 -16.19
C SER A 307 5.95 -13.76 -15.01
N MET A 308 5.02 -12.82 -15.09
CA MET A 308 3.95 -12.69 -14.10
C MET A 308 3.16 -14.00 -13.93
N ASP A 309 2.94 -14.76 -15.01
CA ASP A 309 2.19 -16.01 -14.97
C ASP A 309 2.99 -17.12 -14.28
N GLU A 310 4.31 -17.20 -14.52
CA GLU A 310 5.20 -18.13 -13.81
C GLU A 310 5.27 -17.81 -12.32
N LEU A 311 5.42 -16.53 -11.92
CA LEU A 311 5.35 -16.11 -10.51
C LEU A 311 4.01 -16.46 -9.84
N ASN A 312 2.91 -16.35 -10.58
CA ASN A 312 1.58 -16.68 -10.08
C ASN A 312 1.34 -18.20 -10.02
N SER A 313 2.13 -19.00 -10.71
CA SER A 313 2.06 -20.46 -10.68
C SER A 313 2.81 -21.09 -9.49
N LEU A 314 3.52 -20.30 -8.67
CA LEU A 314 4.27 -20.76 -7.50
C LEU A 314 3.37 -20.76 -6.24
N PRO A 315 2.82 -21.91 -5.82
CA PRO A 315 1.80 -21.96 -4.77
C PRO A 315 2.36 -21.60 -3.38
N TYR A 316 3.61 -21.97 -3.08
CA TYR A 316 4.19 -21.67 -1.77
C TYR A 316 4.58 -20.19 -1.66
N LEU A 317 5.11 -19.60 -2.74
CA LEU A 317 5.32 -18.15 -2.81
C LEU A 317 3.99 -17.40 -2.60
N ASP A 318 2.93 -17.80 -3.26
CA ASP A 318 1.61 -17.18 -3.12
C ASP A 318 1.08 -17.30 -1.67
N ALA A 319 1.28 -18.46 -1.04
CA ALA A 319 0.92 -18.71 0.34
C ALA A 319 1.72 -17.83 1.33
N VAL A 320 3.04 -17.68 1.13
CA VAL A 320 3.91 -16.81 1.94
C VAL A 320 3.48 -15.35 1.82
N ILE A 321 3.20 -14.87 0.60
CA ILE A 321 2.73 -13.51 0.34
C ILE A 321 1.38 -13.25 1.05
N LYS A 322 0.42 -14.15 0.89
CA LYS A 322 -0.90 -14.03 1.53
C LYS A 322 -0.80 -14.07 3.06
N GLU A 323 0.03 -14.95 3.61
CA GLU A 323 0.23 -15.06 5.06
C GLU A 323 0.91 -13.81 5.64
N THR A 324 1.86 -13.25 4.90
CA THR A 324 2.47 -11.97 5.26
C THR A 324 1.41 -10.86 5.33
N MET A 325 0.58 -10.72 4.31
CA MET A 325 -0.48 -9.72 4.28
C MET A 325 -1.53 -9.93 5.36
N ARG A 326 -1.81 -11.19 5.71
CA ARG A 326 -2.74 -11.53 6.79
C ARG A 326 -2.21 -11.06 8.14
N LEU A 327 -0.97 -11.41 8.48
CA LEU A 327 -0.37 -11.12 9.79
C LEU A 327 0.22 -9.72 9.90
N HIS A 328 0.61 -9.12 8.78
CA HIS A 328 1.37 -7.88 8.74
C HIS A 328 0.79 -6.90 7.72
N ALA A 329 -0.53 -6.68 7.76
CA ALA A 329 -1.16 -5.67 6.91
C ALA A 329 -0.46 -4.31 7.06
N ALA A 330 -0.04 -3.72 5.95
CA ALA A 330 0.61 -2.42 5.94
C ALA A 330 -0.30 -1.34 6.55
N VAL A 331 -1.61 -1.37 6.22
CA VAL A 331 -2.64 -0.53 6.83
C VAL A 331 -3.46 -1.38 7.80
N THR A 332 -3.46 -1.01 9.08
CA THR A 332 -4.07 -1.83 10.15
C THR A 332 -5.56 -1.64 10.33
N GLY A 333 -6.11 -0.56 9.81
CA GLY A 333 -7.54 -0.25 9.89
C GLY A 333 -7.89 1.06 9.19
N ILE A 334 -9.18 1.20 8.89
CA ILE A 334 -9.74 2.39 8.24
C ILE A 334 -11.02 2.82 8.95
N SER A 335 -11.39 4.10 8.79
CA SER A 335 -12.64 4.63 9.34
C SER A 335 -13.61 5.03 8.23
N ARG A 336 -14.89 4.93 8.53
CA ARG A 336 -15.98 5.44 7.69
C ARG A 336 -16.98 6.22 8.55
N VAL A 337 -17.66 7.17 7.90
CA VAL A 337 -18.81 7.90 8.46
C VAL A 337 -20.00 7.70 7.54
N ALA A 338 -21.19 7.54 8.12
CA ALA A 338 -22.40 7.54 7.33
C ALA A 338 -22.80 8.97 6.96
N THR A 339 -23.25 9.17 5.74
CA THR A 339 -23.79 10.46 5.27
C THR A 339 -25.27 10.64 5.62
N GLN A 340 -25.93 9.57 6.04
CA GLN A 340 -27.33 9.50 6.43
C GLN A 340 -27.55 8.36 7.42
N ASP A 341 -28.71 8.32 8.06
CA ASP A 341 -29.11 7.17 8.88
C ASP A 341 -29.16 5.90 8.02
N ASP A 342 -28.65 4.81 8.59
CA ASP A 342 -28.52 3.55 7.87
C ASP A 342 -28.68 2.34 8.81
N VAL A 343 -28.93 1.18 8.24
CA VAL A 343 -29.11 -0.09 8.95
C VAL A 343 -28.08 -1.09 8.48
N ILE A 344 -27.16 -1.44 9.35
CA ILE A 344 -26.06 -2.38 9.04
C ILE A 344 -26.49 -3.80 9.40
N PRO A 345 -26.59 -4.73 8.45
CA PRO A 345 -26.95 -6.12 8.73
C PRO A 345 -25.79 -6.88 9.39
N LEU A 346 -26.11 -7.80 10.30
CA LEU A 346 -25.17 -8.68 10.97
C LEU A 346 -25.30 -10.13 10.47
N SER A 347 -24.18 -10.87 10.49
CA SER A 347 -24.17 -12.33 10.25
C SER A 347 -24.68 -13.10 11.47
N LYS A 348 -24.38 -12.62 12.68
CA LYS A 348 -24.82 -13.18 13.95
C LYS A 348 -25.59 -12.11 14.74
N PRO A 349 -26.67 -12.51 15.46
CA PRO A 349 -27.38 -11.55 16.28
C PRO A 349 -26.51 -11.03 17.44
N LEU A 350 -26.73 -9.78 17.80
CA LEU A 350 -26.06 -9.08 18.91
C LEU A 350 -27.09 -8.67 19.97
N ALA A 351 -26.76 -8.90 21.23
CA ALA A 351 -27.59 -8.40 22.33
C ALA A 351 -27.40 -6.91 22.51
N ASP A 352 -28.49 -6.12 22.47
CA ASP A 352 -28.48 -4.70 22.81
C ASP A 352 -28.32 -4.48 24.32
N LYS A 353 -28.13 -3.23 24.76
CA LYS A 353 -27.99 -2.87 26.20
C LYS A 353 -29.18 -3.30 27.07
N LYS A 354 -30.32 -3.63 26.47
CA LYS A 354 -31.52 -4.11 27.16
C LYS A 354 -31.66 -5.65 27.07
N GLY A 355 -30.61 -6.35 26.60
CA GLY A 355 -30.60 -7.81 26.42
C GLY A 355 -31.42 -8.33 25.24
N ARG A 356 -31.90 -7.49 24.34
CA ARG A 356 -32.68 -7.91 23.17
C ARG A 356 -31.75 -8.25 22.02
N TRP A 357 -31.97 -9.40 21.39
CA TRP A 357 -31.22 -9.85 20.23
C TRP A 357 -31.57 -9.06 18.98
N ARG A 358 -30.56 -8.51 18.31
CA ARG A 358 -30.67 -7.72 17.09
C ARG A 358 -29.84 -8.37 15.98
N HIS A 359 -30.43 -8.48 14.79
CA HIS A 359 -29.78 -8.95 13.58
C HIS A 359 -29.20 -7.82 12.72
N GLU A 360 -29.29 -6.59 13.22
CA GLU A 360 -28.89 -5.37 12.55
C GLU A 360 -28.46 -4.31 13.56
N ILE A 361 -27.66 -3.36 13.12
CA ILE A 361 -27.25 -2.19 13.89
C ILE A 361 -27.91 -0.96 13.28
N LEU A 362 -28.71 -0.27 14.09
CA LEU A 362 -29.28 1.02 13.69
C LEU A 362 -28.23 2.11 13.87
N HIS A 363 -27.85 2.77 12.78
CA HIS A 363 -26.91 3.88 12.79
C HIS A 363 -27.65 5.20 12.98
N LEU A 364 -28.22 5.41 14.17
CA LEU A 364 -28.93 6.65 14.51
C LEU A 364 -28.10 7.63 15.35
N ASN A 365 -26.93 7.22 15.84
CA ASN A 365 -26.10 8.00 16.77
C ASN A 365 -24.63 7.53 16.82
N ILE A 366 -24.10 6.98 15.73
CA ILE A 366 -22.71 6.54 15.66
C ILE A 366 -21.97 7.49 14.72
N ASP A 367 -20.94 8.19 15.25
CA ASP A 367 -20.20 9.16 14.45
C ASP A 367 -19.28 8.50 13.44
N GLN A 368 -18.73 7.34 13.78
CA GLN A 368 -17.77 6.62 12.94
C GLN A 368 -17.87 5.11 13.13
N ILE A 369 -17.67 4.36 12.03
CA ILE A 369 -17.31 2.95 12.08
C ILE A 369 -15.81 2.80 11.82
N PHE A 370 -15.13 2.04 12.68
CA PHE A 370 -13.75 1.64 12.48
C PHE A 370 -13.71 0.20 12.00
N ILE A 371 -13.08 -0.03 10.86
CA ILE A 371 -12.85 -1.33 10.24
C ILE A 371 -11.45 -1.79 10.61
N PRO A 372 -11.30 -2.71 11.59
CA PRO A 372 -10.00 -3.12 12.11
C PRO A 372 -9.41 -4.24 11.25
N ILE A 373 -8.82 -3.89 10.10
CA ILE A 373 -8.27 -4.82 9.11
C ILE A 373 -7.43 -5.92 9.76
N LEU A 374 -6.50 -5.52 10.62
CA LEU A 374 -5.57 -6.46 11.25
C LEU A 374 -6.29 -7.42 12.22
N CYS A 375 -7.31 -6.93 12.96
CA CYS A 375 -8.08 -7.79 13.86
C CYS A 375 -8.91 -8.82 13.07
N VAL A 376 -9.48 -8.44 11.93
CA VAL A 376 -10.22 -9.37 11.05
C VAL A 376 -9.27 -10.44 10.50
N ASN A 377 -8.12 -10.02 9.99
CA ASN A 377 -7.10 -10.91 9.42
C ASN A 377 -6.49 -11.88 10.43
N ARG A 378 -6.61 -11.60 11.73
CA ARG A 378 -6.06 -12.41 12.84
C ARG A 378 -7.11 -13.01 13.75
N ASN A 379 -8.39 -12.96 13.36
CA ASN A 379 -9.48 -13.44 14.20
C ASN A 379 -9.41 -14.95 14.39
N GLU A 380 -9.28 -15.41 15.64
CA GLU A 380 -9.20 -16.82 16.00
C GLU A 380 -10.47 -17.61 15.65
N GLU A 381 -11.65 -16.99 15.59
CA GLU A 381 -12.87 -17.67 15.14
C GLU A 381 -12.83 -18.03 13.64
N ILE A 382 -12.06 -17.25 12.86
CA ILE A 382 -11.91 -17.47 11.42
C ILE A 382 -10.71 -18.37 11.14
N TRP A 383 -9.55 -18.02 11.75
CA TRP A 383 -8.26 -18.62 11.43
C TRP A 383 -7.82 -19.74 12.38
N GLY A 384 -8.61 -20.01 13.45
CA GLY A 384 -8.28 -20.99 14.46
C GLY A 384 -7.31 -20.49 15.53
N LYS A 385 -6.99 -21.35 16.50
CA LYS A 385 -6.13 -21.01 17.66
C LYS A 385 -4.73 -20.53 17.28
N ASN A 386 -4.22 -20.94 16.13
CA ASN A 386 -2.93 -20.54 15.57
C ASN A 386 -3.02 -19.32 14.64
N ALA A 387 -4.05 -18.50 14.81
CA ALA A 387 -4.27 -17.30 13.99
C ALA A 387 -3.10 -16.29 14.01
N LEU A 388 -2.29 -16.28 15.06
CA LEU A 388 -1.14 -15.40 15.23
C LEU A 388 0.19 -16.00 14.75
N GLU A 389 0.21 -17.27 14.37
CA GLU A 389 1.39 -17.96 13.83
C GLU A 389 1.53 -17.65 12.34
N PHE A 390 2.79 -17.42 11.90
CA PHE A 390 3.12 -17.32 10.48
C PHE A 390 3.18 -18.72 9.88
N ARG A 391 2.15 -19.13 9.17
CA ARG A 391 1.98 -20.49 8.68
C ARG A 391 1.43 -20.48 7.25
N PRO A 392 2.30 -20.43 6.23
CA PRO A 392 1.89 -20.43 4.83
C PRO A 392 1.04 -21.64 4.42
N GLU A 393 1.30 -22.81 5.00
CA GLU A 393 0.58 -24.04 4.67
C GLU A 393 -0.93 -23.96 4.92
N ARG A 394 -1.42 -23.02 5.75
CA ARG A 394 -2.86 -22.81 5.95
C ARG A 394 -3.62 -22.48 4.66
N TRP A 395 -2.92 -21.89 3.68
CA TRP A 395 -3.51 -21.46 2.42
C TRP A 395 -3.84 -22.63 1.47
N PHE A 396 -3.31 -23.82 1.73
CA PHE A 396 -3.63 -25.04 0.98
C PHE A 396 -4.90 -25.74 1.45
N ASN A 397 -5.36 -25.46 2.68
CA ASN A 397 -6.53 -26.09 3.30
C ASN A 397 -7.39 -25.03 3.99
N LEU A 398 -8.02 -24.15 3.20
CA LEU A 398 -8.88 -23.10 3.70
C LEU A 398 -10.24 -23.63 4.15
N THR A 399 -10.77 -23.08 5.24
CA THR A 399 -12.13 -23.37 5.70
C THR A 399 -13.13 -22.39 5.09
N ASP A 400 -14.41 -22.78 4.98
CA ASP A 400 -15.47 -21.92 4.44
C ASP A 400 -15.62 -20.58 5.17
N LYS A 401 -15.22 -20.50 6.43
CA LYS A 401 -15.23 -19.26 7.21
C LYS A 401 -14.37 -18.16 6.61
N ILE A 402 -13.29 -18.52 5.93
CA ILE A 402 -12.36 -17.59 5.31
C ILE A 402 -12.99 -16.94 4.08
N ASN A 403 -13.83 -17.68 3.36
CA ASN A 403 -14.57 -17.14 2.20
C ASN A 403 -15.56 -16.05 2.59
N GLY A 404 -15.94 -15.95 3.86
CA GLY A 404 -16.79 -14.87 4.40
C GLY A 404 -16.07 -13.53 4.58
N ILE A 405 -14.72 -13.50 4.56
CA ILE A 405 -13.97 -12.23 4.68
C ILE A 405 -14.14 -11.44 3.38
N PRO A 406 -14.74 -10.24 3.41
CA PRO A 406 -14.85 -9.42 2.22
C PRO A 406 -13.47 -8.84 1.87
N GLY A 407 -12.93 -9.20 0.72
CA GLY A 407 -11.63 -8.71 0.27
C GLY A 407 -11.42 -8.96 -1.21
N VAL A 408 -10.67 -8.08 -1.91
CA VAL A 408 -10.30 -8.31 -3.32
C VAL A 408 -9.25 -9.42 -3.46
N VAL A 409 -8.53 -9.71 -2.38
CA VAL A 409 -7.72 -10.91 -2.24
C VAL A 409 -8.46 -11.84 -1.29
N PRO A 410 -8.85 -13.04 -1.74
CA PRO A 410 -9.60 -13.98 -0.91
C PRO A 410 -8.91 -14.25 0.43
N GLY A 411 -9.68 -14.21 1.52
CA GLY A 411 -9.21 -14.51 2.87
C GLY A 411 -8.51 -13.38 3.60
N VAL A 412 -8.15 -12.25 2.96
CA VAL A 412 -7.51 -11.11 3.63
C VAL A 412 -8.19 -9.79 3.33
N LEU A 413 -8.28 -8.94 4.35
CA LEU A 413 -8.85 -7.61 4.22
C LEU A 413 -7.79 -6.52 3.93
N SER A 414 -6.54 -6.88 3.73
CA SER A 414 -5.40 -5.96 3.62
C SER A 414 -5.49 -4.99 2.43
N PHE A 415 -6.20 -5.36 1.38
CA PHE A 415 -6.52 -4.51 0.23
C PHE A 415 -7.95 -3.99 0.22
N ILE A 416 -8.67 -4.16 1.35
CA ILE A 416 -10.09 -3.87 1.52
C ILE A 416 -10.99 -4.46 0.42
N ALA A 417 -12.25 -4.03 0.34
CA ALA A 417 -13.24 -4.54 -0.60
C ALA A 417 -14.10 -3.43 -1.18
N GLY A 418 -14.96 -3.79 -2.14
CA GLY A 418 -15.93 -2.90 -2.75
C GLY A 418 -15.30 -1.82 -3.63
N PRO A 419 -16.05 -0.77 -3.97
CA PRO A 419 -15.61 0.29 -4.88
C PRO A 419 -14.40 1.09 -4.40
N ARG A 420 -14.02 0.95 -3.13
CA ARG A 420 -12.89 1.61 -2.50
C ARG A 420 -11.72 0.68 -2.22
N SER A 421 -11.74 -0.52 -2.78
CA SER A 421 -10.61 -1.45 -2.71
C SER A 421 -9.34 -0.84 -3.31
N CYS A 422 -8.19 -1.35 -2.88
CA CYS A 422 -6.91 -0.89 -3.39
C CYS A 422 -6.84 -1.09 -4.92
N ILE A 423 -6.63 0.00 -5.64
CA ILE A 423 -6.56 -0.04 -7.11
C ILE A 423 -5.29 -0.73 -7.62
N GLY A 424 -4.21 -0.62 -6.83
CA GLY A 424 -2.88 -1.17 -7.13
C GLY A 424 -2.65 -2.57 -6.58
N TYR A 425 -3.67 -3.29 -6.10
CA TYR A 425 -3.43 -4.58 -5.41
C TYR A 425 -2.72 -5.61 -6.29
N ARG A 426 -3.04 -5.67 -7.60
CA ARG A 426 -2.35 -6.59 -8.52
C ARG A 426 -0.92 -6.19 -8.78
N PHE A 427 -0.68 -4.89 -8.98
CA PHE A 427 0.66 -4.31 -9.09
C PHE A 427 1.50 -4.67 -7.87
N ALA A 428 1.01 -4.35 -6.67
CA ALA A 428 1.70 -4.62 -5.41
C ALA A 428 1.99 -6.12 -5.20
N LEU A 429 1.07 -7.01 -5.58
CA LEU A 429 1.29 -8.45 -5.45
C LEU A 429 2.41 -8.96 -6.36
N VAL A 430 2.45 -8.50 -7.61
CA VAL A 430 3.49 -8.93 -8.56
C VAL A 430 4.83 -8.33 -8.17
N GLU A 431 4.89 -7.06 -7.84
CA GLU A 431 6.09 -6.38 -7.32
C GLU A 431 6.64 -7.11 -6.08
N PHE A 432 5.77 -7.42 -5.12
CA PHE A 432 6.15 -8.13 -3.91
C PHE A 432 6.70 -9.54 -4.22
N LYS A 433 6.06 -10.27 -5.14
CA LYS A 433 6.55 -11.59 -5.60
C LYS A 433 7.91 -11.49 -6.26
N CYS A 434 8.18 -10.48 -7.11
CA CYS A 434 9.48 -10.27 -7.75
C CYS A 434 10.59 -9.99 -6.72
N LEU A 435 10.31 -9.13 -5.74
CA LEU A 435 11.28 -8.83 -4.66
C LEU A 435 11.61 -10.09 -3.85
N ILE A 436 10.61 -10.83 -3.40
CA ILE A 436 10.84 -12.05 -2.60
C ILE A 436 11.49 -13.14 -3.44
N PHE A 437 11.07 -13.33 -4.69
CA PHE A 437 11.69 -14.28 -5.61
C PHE A 437 13.19 -14.02 -5.77
N THR A 438 13.57 -12.78 -6.03
CA THR A 438 14.98 -12.40 -6.26
C THR A 438 15.80 -12.52 -4.99
N LEU A 439 15.29 -11.98 -3.87
CA LEU A 439 16.07 -11.90 -2.62
C LEU A 439 16.24 -13.26 -1.93
N VAL A 440 15.18 -14.09 -1.89
CA VAL A 440 15.23 -15.39 -1.19
C VAL A 440 16.01 -16.43 -2.00
N ARG A 441 16.08 -16.32 -3.30
CA ARG A 441 16.97 -17.15 -4.13
C ARG A 441 18.46 -16.82 -3.88
N ALA A 442 18.76 -15.55 -3.65
CA ALA A 442 20.14 -15.08 -3.55
C ALA A 442 20.73 -15.15 -2.13
N PHE A 443 19.90 -15.04 -1.11
CA PHE A 443 20.36 -14.86 0.25
C PHE A 443 19.65 -15.74 1.27
N GLU A 444 20.34 -16.00 2.37
CA GLU A 444 19.81 -16.50 3.62
C GLU A 444 19.67 -15.35 4.61
N PHE A 445 18.54 -15.33 5.31
CA PHE A 445 18.18 -14.28 6.25
C PHE A 445 18.02 -14.86 7.66
N GLU A 446 18.68 -14.23 8.64
CA GLU A 446 18.48 -14.50 10.06
C GLU A 446 18.24 -13.19 10.82
N MET A 447 17.63 -13.26 11.98
CA MET A 447 17.48 -12.09 12.84
C MET A 447 18.86 -11.66 13.38
N ALA A 448 19.19 -10.37 13.26
CA ALA A 448 20.38 -9.79 13.87
C ALA A 448 20.14 -9.33 15.32
N VAL A 449 18.89 -9.15 15.71
CA VAL A 449 18.47 -8.77 17.05
C VAL A 449 17.39 -9.73 17.55
N ASP A 450 17.18 -9.78 18.86
CA ASP A 450 16.12 -10.58 19.45
C ASP A 450 14.76 -10.15 18.86
N PRO A 451 13.97 -11.09 18.29
CA PRO A 451 12.66 -10.80 17.74
C PRO A 451 11.70 -10.10 18.71
N GLU A 452 11.83 -10.31 20.02
CA GLU A 452 11.02 -9.65 21.04
C GLU A 452 11.31 -8.15 21.17
N GLN A 453 12.49 -7.71 20.71
CA GLN A 453 12.83 -6.28 20.64
C GLN A 453 12.19 -5.57 19.44
N ILE A 454 11.67 -6.31 18.46
CA ILE A 454 11.00 -5.72 17.29
C ILE A 454 9.56 -5.38 17.63
N ILE A 455 9.28 -4.09 17.73
CA ILE A 455 7.94 -3.57 17.94
C ILE A 455 7.33 -3.02 16.65
N LYS A 456 6.00 -3.09 16.57
CA LYS A 456 5.23 -2.54 15.46
C LYS A 456 4.75 -1.13 15.81
N LYS A 457 5.09 -0.14 14.99
CA LYS A 457 4.48 1.18 15.05
C LYS A 457 3.73 1.46 13.74
N SER A 458 2.49 1.91 13.87
CA SER A 458 1.64 2.25 12.73
C SER A 458 1.38 3.74 12.75
N ASN A 459 1.82 4.44 11.71
CA ASN A 459 1.42 5.80 11.40
C ASN A 459 0.50 5.74 10.16
N ILE A 460 1.05 5.94 8.95
CA ILE A 460 0.35 5.69 7.68
C ILE A 460 0.44 4.20 7.36
N VAL A 461 1.66 3.65 7.43
CA VAL A 461 1.94 2.21 7.29
C VAL A 461 2.59 1.66 8.55
N THR A 462 2.50 0.35 8.74
CA THR A 462 3.08 -0.35 9.89
C THR A 462 4.53 -0.69 9.61
N ARG A 463 5.45 -0.22 10.44
CA ARG A 463 6.89 -0.45 10.31
C ARG A 463 7.48 -1.08 11.55
N PRO A 464 8.56 -1.86 11.41
CA PRO A 464 9.31 -2.38 12.54
C PRO A 464 10.20 -1.29 13.16
N TYR A 465 10.33 -1.33 14.47
CA TYR A 465 11.26 -0.51 15.26
C TYR A 465 11.93 -1.40 16.28
N ILE A 466 13.18 -1.10 16.62
CA ILE A 466 13.84 -1.71 17.77
C ILE A 466 13.39 -0.94 19.01
N MET A 467 12.89 -1.66 20.01
CA MET A 467 12.29 -1.08 21.23
C MET A 467 13.25 -0.16 21.99
N THR A 468 14.52 -0.50 21.99
CA THR A 468 15.60 0.26 22.67
C THR A 468 16.14 1.41 21.84
N GLU A 469 15.74 1.53 20.53
CA GLU A 469 16.31 2.48 19.57
C GLU A 469 15.23 3.24 18.77
N ILE A 470 14.12 3.52 19.41
CA ILE A 470 12.93 4.13 18.74
C ILE A 470 13.26 5.45 18.03
N GLU A 471 14.16 6.24 18.60
CA GLU A 471 14.57 7.53 18.05
C GLU A 471 15.32 7.41 16.71
N LYS A 472 15.97 6.28 16.44
CA LYS A 472 16.66 6.04 15.17
C LYS A 472 15.66 5.86 14.01
N GLY A 473 14.38 5.66 14.32
CA GLY A 473 13.32 5.45 13.33
C GLY A 473 13.05 3.98 13.03
N PRO A 474 12.29 3.68 11.93
CA PRO A 474 12.01 2.31 11.54
C PRO A 474 13.28 1.62 11.05
N GLN A 475 13.51 0.40 11.53
CA GLN A 475 14.66 -0.42 11.17
C GLN A 475 14.36 -1.91 11.40
N LEU A 476 14.97 -2.75 10.59
CA LEU A 476 14.98 -4.20 10.70
C LEU A 476 16.35 -4.73 10.30
N PRO A 477 17.32 -4.80 11.22
CA PRO A 477 18.61 -5.39 10.95
C PRO A 477 18.48 -6.90 10.83
N LEU A 478 18.91 -7.43 9.69
CA LEU A 478 18.97 -8.86 9.42
C LEU A 478 20.44 -9.25 9.12
N LYS A 479 20.82 -10.43 9.58
CA LYS A 479 22.02 -11.10 9.09
C LYS A 479 21.74 -11.65 7.71
N LEU A 480 22.60 -11.35 6.78
CA LEU A 480 22.52 -11.71 5.38
C LEU A 480 23.73 -12.53 4.99
N ALA A 481 23.52 -13.72 4.46
CA ALA A 481 24.55 -14.56 3.86
C ALA A 481 24.17 -14.91 2.42
N PRO A 482 25.13 -14.99 1.47
CA PRO A 482 24.85 -15.50 0.13
C PRO A 482 24.40 -16.96 0.21
N TYR A 483 23.30 -17.29 -0.43
CA TYR A 483 22.91 -18.69 -0.57
C TYR A 483 23.92 -19.39 -1.49
N ARG A 484 24.61 -20.37 -0.94
CA ARG A 484 25.49 -21.27 -1.70
C ARG A 484 24.72 -22.57 -1.87
N GLY A 485 24.10 -22.75 -3.03
CA GLY A 485 23.41 -24.00 -3.34
C GLY A 485 24.28 -25.21 -2.95
N VAL A 486 23.66 -26.20 -2.31
CA VAL A 486 24.33 -27.47 -1.95
C VAL A 486 24.62 -28.27 -3.22
#